data_85f1853339c842d2e99be1ea5b481463
#
_entry.id   85f1853339c842d2e99be1ea5b481463
#
_cell.length_a   1.000
_cell.length_b   1.000
_cell.length_c   1.000
_cell.angle_alpha   90.00
_cell.angle_beta   90.00
_cell.angle_gamma   90.00
#
_symmetry.space_group_name_H-M   'P 1'
#
loop_
_entity.id
_entity.type
_entity.pdbx_description
1 polymer ?
#
loop_
_entity_poly.entity_id
_entity_poly.type
_entity_poly.pdbx_seq_one_letter_code
_entity_poly.pdbx_strand_id
1 'polypeptide(L)'
;MANTFYIVRHGQTNWNILGKTQGHGNSDLTAKGIEQAEELAKSMSENYNIDYIFSSDLGRAVQTAEILGNSLNIEVEKTEALREMGFGKWEGLLIDEIKSEYADIYTSWRNEPHLAQIPEGETLHIIKERVDKFIDELNKKFNNKHIVLVTHSVTVRVMLLSFLNSGMENIYRIKQDNTALNIV
;
A
#
# COMPACT_ATOMS: atom_id res chain seq x y z
N MET A 1 -14.56 -22.05 1.86
CA MET A 1 -13.27 -21.71 2.52
C MET A 1 -12.96 -20.24 2.23
N ALA A 2 -12.29 -19.54 3.16
CA ALA A 2 -11.95 -18.13 2.96
C ALA A 2 -10.90 -17.93 1.85
N ASN A 3 -10.84 -16.74 1.26
CA ASN A 3 -9.74 -16.36 0.39
C ASN A 3 -8.48 -16.10 1.22
N THR A 4 -7.31 -16.24 0.60
CA THR A 4 -6.02 -15.84 1.17
C THR A 4 -5.51 -14.60 0.43
N PHE A 5 -5.23 -13.53 1.16
CA PHE A 5 -4.72 -12.30 0.59
C PHE A 5 -3.22 -12.16 0.84
N TYR A 6 -2.48 -11.90 -0.23
CA TYR A 6 -1.05 -11.61 -0.23
C TYR A 6 -0.87 -10.11 -0.45
N ILE A 7 -0.73 -9.36 0.62
CA ILE A 7 -0.68 -7.89 0.59
C ILE A 7 0.77 -7.44 0.47
N VAL A 8 1.07 -6.75 -0.62
CA VAL A 8 2.42 -6.33 -1.02
C VAL A 8 2.52 -4.81 -1.09
N ARG A 9 3.52 -4.22 -0.45
CA ARG A 9 3.92 -2.84 -0.70
C ARG A 9 4.77 -2.76 -1.96
N HIS A 10 4.57 -1.72 -2.78
CA HIS A 10 5.40 -1.46 -3.97
C HIS A 10 6.90 -1.41 -3.66
N GLY A 11 7.76 -1.64 -4.68
CA GLY A 11 9.22 -1.54 -4.63
C GLY A 11 9.71 -0.12 -4.32
N GLN A 12 10.99 0.03 -3.99
CA GLN A 12 11.61 1.31 -3.68
C GLN A 12 11.50 2.29 -4.85
N THR A 13 11.12 3.54 -4.55
CA THR A 13 11.03 4.65 -5.51
C THR A 13 12.09 5.72 -5.25
N ASN A 14 12.32 6.61 -6.24
CA ASN A 14 13.19 7.77 -6.05
C ASN A 14 12.73 8.67 -4.88
N TRP A 15 11.42 8.86 -4.69
CA TRP A 15 10.90 9.64 -3.57
C TRP A 15 11.08 8.95 -2.22
N ASN A 16 11.13 7.60 -2.18
CA ASN A 16 11.51 6.90 -0.94
C ASN A 16 12.95 7.23 -0.53
N ILE A 17 13.89 7.28 -1.50
CA ILE A 17 15.29 7.64 -1.23
C ILE A 17 15.40 9.10 -0.75
N LEU A 18 14.66 10.00 -1.39
CA LEU A 18 14.68 11.43 -1.06
C LEU A 18 13.94 11.77 0.23
N GLY A 19 13.19 10.85 0.82
CA GLY A 19 12.35 11.12 1.99
C GLY A 19 11.17 12.04 1.71
N LYS A 20 10.66 12.03 0.47
CA LYS A 20 9.48 12.80 0.06
C LYS A 20 8.20 12.04 0.29
N THR A 21 7.16 12.73 0.77
CA THR A 21 5.81 12.19 0.88
C THR A 21 5.20 12.01 -0.50
N GLN A 22 4.73 10.81 -0.81
CA GLN A 22 4.23 10.50 -2.16
C GLN A 22 2.72 10.69 -2.31
N GLY A 23 1.93 10.07 -1.45
CA GLY A 23 0.47 10.06 -1.61
C GLY A 23 0.06 9.60 -3.00
N HIS A 24 -0.72 10.42 -3.71
CA HIS A 24 -1.11 10.20 -5.09
C HIS A 24 -0.07 10.72 -6.11
N GLY A 25 0.96 11.46 -5.67
CA GLY A 25 2.09 11.84 -6.51
C GLY A 25 2.82 10.61 -7.04
N ASN A 26 3.42 10.72 -8.23
CA ASN A 26 4.11 9.61 -8.87
C ASN A 26 5.63 9.75 -8.77
N SER A 27 6.28 8.62 -8.54
CA SER A 27 7.73 8.48 -8.57
C SER A 27 8.05 7.05 -8.99
N ASP A 28 8.87 6.91 -10.03
CA ASP A 28 9.21 5.61 -10.59
C ASP A 28 10.04 4.76 -9.63
N LEU A 29 9.99 3.45 -9.83
CA LEU A 29 10.86 2.52 -9.12
C LEU A 29 12.33 2.82 -9.43
N THR A 30 13.18 2.68 -8.44
CA THR A 30 14.64 2.65 -8.63
C THR A 30 15.07 1.31 -9.19
N ALA A 31 16.31 1.20 -9.68
CA ALA A 31 16.89 -0.10 -10.05
C ALA A 31 16.77 -1.12 -8.91
N LYS A 32 17.02 -0.67 -7.65
CA LYS A 32 16.81 -1.52 -6.47
C LYS A 32 15.34 -1.89 -6.25
N GLY A 33 14.41 -0.98 -6.54
CA GLY A 33 12.97 -1.26 -6.43
C GLY A 33 12.51 -2.30 -7.45
N ILE A 34 13.08 -2.31 -8.65
CA ILE A 34 12.85 -3.33 -9.67
C ILE A 34 13.41 -4.68 -9.19
N GLU A 35 14.67 -4.72 -8.75
CA GLU A 35 15.32 -5.92 -8.20
C GLU A 35 14.50 -6.52 -7.04
N GLN A 36 14.05 -5.69 -6.10
CA GLN A 36 13.17 -6.12 -5.00
C GLN A 36 11.87 -6.77 -5.50
N ALA A 37 11.25 -6.21 -6.54
CA ALA A 37 10.03 -6.75 -7.13
C ALA A 37 10.30 -8.09 -7.86
N GLU A 38 11.44 -8.22 -8.55
CA GLU A 38 11.86 -9.46 -9.23
C GLU A 38 12.17 -10.57 -8.21
N GLU A 39 12.87 -10.27 -7.12
CA GLU A 39 13.14 -11.23 -6.04
C GLU A 39 11.84 -11.71 -5.37
N LEU A 40 10.91 -10.79 -5.10
CA LEU A 40 9.60 -11.15 -4.57
C LEU A 40 8.83 -12.04 -5.56
N ALA A 41 8.83 -11.68 -6.85
CA ALA A 41 8.14 -12.43 -7.90
C ALA A 41 8.67 -13.86 -7.99
N LYS A 42 9.99 -14.04 -7.95
CA LYS A 42 10.65 -15.35 -7.92
C LYS A 42 10.21 -16.16 -6.68
N SER A 43 10.31 -15.55 -5.50
CA SER A 43 9.90 -16.20 -4.25
C SER A 43 8.43 -16.60 -4.28
N MET A 44 7.55 -15.74 -4.83
CA MET A 44 6.12 -16.05 -4.92
C MET A 44 5.85 -17.19 -5.90
N SER A 45 6.52 -17.25 -7.05
CA SER A 45 6.36 -18.32 -8.02
C SER A 45 6.82 -19.70 -7.50
N GLU A 46 7.80 -19.72 -6.62
CA GLU A 46 8.33 -20.95 -6.04
C GLU A 46 7.47 -21.48 -4.86
N ASN A 47 6.78 -20.60 -4.14
CA ASN A 47 6.17 -20.96 -2.86
C ASN A 47 4.63 -20.88 -2.83
N TYR A 48 4.00 -20.19 -3.79
CA TYR A 48 2.54 -19.94 -3.74
C TYR A 48 1.88 -20.17 -5.09
N ASN A 49 0.67 -20.71 -5.07
CA ASN A 49 -0.20 -20.80 -6.24
C ASN A 49 -1.16 -19.61 -6.23
N ILE A 50 -0.85 -18.54 -6.96
CA ILE A 50 -1.64 -17.32 -7.03
C ILE A 50 -2.70 -17.44 -8.13
N ASP A 51 -3.94 -17.02 -7.84
CA ASP A 51 -5.05 -17.02 -8.79
C ASP A 51 -5.25 -15.64 -9.45
N TYR A 52 -5.09 -14.54 -8.69
CA TYR A 52 -5.38 -13.18 -9.15
C TYR A 52 -4.38 -12.16 -8.60
N ILE A 53 -4.15 -11.09 -9.37
CA ILE A 53 -3.36 -9.94 -8.95
C ILE A 53 -4.18 -8.67 -9.15
N PHE A 54 -4.43 -7.94 -8.07
CA PHE A 54 -4.97 -6.58 -8.09
C PHE A 54 -3.89 -5.60 -7.67
N SER A 55 -3.85 -4.44 -8.31
CA SER A 55 -2.90 -3.38 -8.00
C SER A 55 -3.60 -2.03 -7.85
N SER A 56 -3.06 -1.20 -6.95
CA SER A 56 -3.27 0.24 -7.09
C SER A 56 -2.94 0.67 -8.51
N ASP A 57 -3.69 1.63 -9.04
CA ASP A 57 -3.44 2.22 -10.36
C ASP A 57 -2.32 3.27 -10.38
N LEU A 58 -1.71 3.59 -9.21
CA LEU A 58 -0.55 4.47 -9.12
C LEU A 58 0.71 3.79 -9.67
N GLY A 59 1.47 4.51 -10.51
CA GLY A 59 2.53 3.97 -11.36
C GLY A 59 3.53 3.04 -10.66
N ARG A 60 4.03 3.39 -9.46
CA ARG A 60 4.96 2.56 -8.69
C ARG A 60 4.38 1.21 -8.26
N ALA A 61 3.09 1.16 -7.94
CA ALA A 61 2.41 -0.09 -7.61
C ALA A 61 2.15 -0.91 -8.87
N VAL A 62 1.74 -0.26 -9.96
CA VAL A 62 1.57 -0.89 -11.29
C VAL A 62 2.88 -1.53 -11.76
N GLN A 63 4.00 -0.80 -11.74
CA GLN A 63 5.30 -1.35 -12.13
C GLN A 63 5.68 -2.59 -11.30
N THR A 64 5.48 -2.53 -9.98
CA THR A 64 5.71 -3.68 -9.09
C THR A 64 4.80 -4.86 -9.45
N ALA A 65 3.52 -4.61 -9.64
CA ALA A 65 2.53 -5.63 -9.95
C ALA A 65 2.75 -6.28 -11.33
N GLU A 66 3.16 -5.50 -12.34
CA GLU A 66 3.46 -6.00 -13.68
C GLU A 66 4.67 -6.95 -13.67
N ILE A 67 5.70 -6.68 -12.84
CA ILE A 67 6.83 -7.60 -12.64
C ILE A 67 6.33 -8.92 -12.03
N LEU A 68 5.48 -8.86 -11.00
CA LEU A 68 4.87 -10.05 -10.40
C LEU A 68 3.99 -10.80 -11.41
N GLY A 69 3.12 -10.09 -12.13
CA GLY A 69 2.20 -10.66 -13.11
C GLY A 69 2.92 -11.37 -14.26
N ASN A 70 3.99 -10.77 -14.77
CA ASN A 70 4.81 -11.40 -15.81
C ASN A 70 5.48 -12.69 -15.32
N SER A 71 6.02 -12.70 -14.10
CA SER A 71 6.66 -13.89 -13.51
C SER A 71 5.66 -15.00 -13.22
N LEU A 72 4.46 -14.67 -12.76
CA LEU A 72 3.42 -15.61 -12.40
C LEU A 72 2.49 -15.99 -13.57
N ASN A 73 2.65 -15.33 -14.73
CA ASN A 73 1.76 -15.43 -15.90
C ASN A 73 0.29 -15.13 -15.56
N ILE A 74 0.06 -14.05 -14.79
CA ILE A 74 -1.26 -13.59 -14.34
C ILE A 74 -1.45 -12.14 -14.77
N GLU A 75 -2.61 -11.82 -15.34
CA GLU A 75 -2.99 -10.45 -15.69
C GLU A 75 -3.22 -9.61 -14.43
N VAL A 76 -2.80 -8.34 -14.47
CA VAL A 76 -2.95 -7.40 -13.36
C VAL A 76 -4.19 -6.55 -13.55
N GLU A 77 -5.15 -6.66 -12.63
CA GLU A 77 -6.32 -5.78 -12.55
C GLU A 77 -5.98 -4.54 -11.72
N LYS A 78 -6.17 -3.32 -12.31
CA LYS A 78 -5.87 -2.04 -11.64
C LYS A 78 -7.13 -1.47 -10.97
N THR A 79 -6.98 -0.92 -9.77
CA THR A 79 -8.10 -0.34 -9.01
C THR A 79 -7.66 0.85 -8.16
N GLU A 80 -8.52 1.87 -8.07
CA GLU A 80 -8.35 3.01 -7.16
C GLU A 80 -8.52 2.62 -5.68
N ALA A 81 -9.20 1.51 -5.41
CA ALA A 81 -9.44 1.04 -4.05
C ALA A 81 -8.14 0.75 -3.28
N LEU A 82 -7.05 0.42 -3.99
CA LEU A 82 -5.73 0.12 -3.44
C LEU A 82 -4.75 1.32 -3.48
N ARG A 83 -5.19 2.53 -3.84
CA ARG A 83 -4.34 3.74 -3.80
C ARG A 83 -3.81 4.00 -2.39
N GLU A 84 -2.65 4.66 -2.33
CA GLU A 84 -2.13 5.23 -1.08
C GLU A 84 -3.09 6.28 -0.52
N MET A 85 -2.93 6.61 0.74
CA MET A 85 -3.53 7.77 1.35
C MET A 85 -3.14 9.03 0.55
N GLY A 86 -4.13 9.80 0.12
CA GLY A 86 -3.89 11.14 -0.40
C GLY A 86 -3.37 12.03 0.72
N PHE A 87 -2.13 12.51 0.59
CA PHE A 87 -1.51 13.37 1.60
C PHE A 87 -1.72 14.86 1.33
N GLY A 88 -2.52 15.21 0.32
CA GLY A 88 -2.90 16.59 0.03
C GLY A 88 -1.69 17.53 -0.04
N LYS A 89 -1.67 18.59 0.79
CA LYS A 89 -0.61 19.60 0.79
C LYS A 89 0.78 19.06 1.16
N TRP A 90 0.88 17.85 1.68
CA TRP A 90 2.18 17.25 2.01
C TRP A 90 2.82 16.51 0.83
N GLU A 91 2.10 16.28 -0.26
CA GLU A 91 2.62 15.55 -1.41
C GLU A 91 3.78 16.30 -2.08
N GLY A 92 4.88 15.59 -2.30
CA GLY A 92 6.13 16.15 -2.84
C GLY A 92 7.04 16.85 -1.85
N LEU A 93 6.56 17.14 -0.62
CA LEU A 93 7.36 17.76 0.43
C LEU A 93 8.27 16.74 1.13
N LEU A 94 9.42 17.23 1.59
CA LEU A 94 10.28 16.49 2.52
C LEU A 94 9.66 16.47 3.92
N ILE A 95 9.98 15.45 4.69
CA ILE A 95 9.48 15.35 6.07
C ILE A 95 9.87 16.56 6.92
N ASP A 96 11.04 17.15 6.71
CA ASP A 96 11.48 18.32 7.47
C ASP A 96 10.76 19.61 7.04
N GLU A 97 10.37 19.74 5.78
CA GLU A 97 9.48 20.81 5.31
C GLU A 97 8.10 20.70 5.96
N ILE A 98 7.52 19.47 6.00
CA ILE A 98 6.25 19.22 6.67
C ILE A 98 6.31 19.56 8.15
N LYS A 99 7.37 19.17 8.85
CA LYS A 99 7.58 19.52 10.27
C LYS A 99 7.67 21.03 10.50
N SER A 100 8.28 21.77 9.57
CA SER A 100 8.43 23.21 9.66
C SER A 100 7.13 23.95 9.35
N GLU A 101 6.44 23.56 8.28
CA GLU A 101 5.26 24.29 7.78
C GLU A 101 3.96 23.85 8.44
N TYR A 102 3.88 22.59 8.90
CA TYR A 102 2.67 21.96 9.43
C TYR A 102 2.91 21.30 10.80
N ALA A 103 3.69 21.92 11.68
CA ALA A 103 4.18 21.35 12.94
C ALA A 103 3.08 20.68 13.79
N ASP A 104 1.95 21.36 14.00
CA ASP A 104 0.85 20.86 14.85
C ASP A 104 0.17 19.66 14.20
N ILE A 105 -0.08 19.71 12.88
CA ILE A 105 -0.72 18.63 12.14
C ILE A 105 0.24 17.41 12.06
N TYR A 106 1.53 17.66 11.85
CA TYR A 106 2.53 16.59 11.85
C TYR A 106 2.62 15.91 13.23
N THR A 107 2.56 16.69 14.30
CA THR A 107 2.53 16.17 15.68
C THR A 107 1.29 15.30 15.91
N SER A 108 0.11 15.76 15.50
CA SER A 108 -1.12 14.97 15.54
C SER A 108 -1.00 13.70 14.71
N TRP A 109 -0.50 13.78 13.48
CA TRP A 109 -0.26 12.62 12.62
C TRP A 109 0.67 11.57 13.26
N ARG A 110 1.66 11.99 14.03
CA ARG A 110 2.59 11.08 14.73
C ARG A 110 2.04 10.47 16.00
N ASN A 111 1.25 11.20 16.75
CA ASN A 111 0.79 10.80 18.07
C ASN A 111 -0.65 10.23 18.08
N GLU A 112 -1.52 10.82 17.25
CA GLU A 112 -2.95 10.48 17.15
C GLU A 112 -3.37 10.40 15.67
N PRO A 113 -2.74 9.48 14.87
CA PRO A 113 -2.91 9.43 13.42
C PRO A 113 -4.37 9.25 12.97
N HIS A 114 -5.18 8.60 13.79
CA HIS A 114 -6.60 8.37 13.54
C HIS A 114 -7.46 9.64 13.64
N LEU A 115 -6.94 10.71 14.27
CA LEU A 115 -7.59 12.01 14.40
C LEU A 115 -7.00 13.07 13.46
N ALA A 116 -5.83 12.82 12.90
CA ALA A 116 -5.12 13.79 12.08
C ALA A 116 -5.88 14.11 10.79
N GLN A 117 -5.95 15.40 10.45
CA GLN A 117 -6.54 15.91 9.22
C GLN A 117 -5.50 16.72 8.45
N ILE A 118 -4.91 16.10 7.44
CA ILE A 118 -3.94 16.77 6.57
C ILE A 118 -4.72 17.64 5.58
N PRO A 119 -4.34 18.92 5.37
CA PRO A 119 -5.03 19.81 4.45
C PRO A 119 -5.14 19.21 3.05
N GLU A 120 -6.35 19.15 2.51
CA GLU A 120 -6.67 18.54 1.21
C GLU A 120 -6.31 17.03 1.10
N GLY A 121 -5.98 16.39 2.21
CA GLY A 121 -5.66 14.96 2.28
C GLY A 121 -6.82 14.09 2.74
N GLU A 122 -6.63 12.79 2.64
CA GLU A 122 -7.53 11.79 3.18
C GLU A 122 -7.26 11.54 4.68
N THR A 123 -8.20 10.91 5.37
CA THR A 123 -8.03 10.39 6.72
C THR A 123 -7.84 8.87 6.69
N LEU A 124 -7.32 8.29 7.77
CA LEU A 124 -7.21 6.82 7.88
C LEU A 124 -8.58 6.12 7.81
N HIS A 125 -9.66 6.78 8.25
CA HIS A 125 -11.02 6.25 8.16
C HIS A 125 -11.48 6.14 6.71
N ILE A 126 -11.21 7.14 5.87
CA ILE A 126 -11.53 7.11 4.44
C ILE A 126 -10.82 5.92 3.77
N ILE A 127 -9.53 5.73 4.07
CA ILE A 127 -8.78 4.59 3.53
C ILE A 127 -9.39 3.26 4.00
N LYS A 128 -9.71 3.16 5.30
CA LYS A 128 -10.31 1.96 5.88
C LYS A 128 -11.61 1.59 5.19
N GLU A 129 -12.54 2.54 5.06
CA GLU A 129 -13.82 2.30 4.38
C GLU A 129 -13.61 1.82 2.94
N ARG A 130 -12.69 2.45 2.20
CA ARG A 130 -12.37 2.10 0.81
C ARG A 130 -11.83 0.67 0.69
N VAL A 131 -10.86 0.30 1.52
CA VAL A 131 -10.23 -1.03 1.45
C VAL A 131 -11.14 -2.13 1.99
N ASP A 132 -11.88 -1.88 3.07
CA ASP A 132 -12.84 -2.84 3.62
C ASP A 132 -13.93 -3.17 2.59
N LYS A 133 -14.50 -2.16 1.95
CA LYS A 133 -15.46 -2.34 0.86
C LYS A 133 -14.88 -3.20 -0.27
N PHE A 134 -13.65 -2.93 -0.69
CA PHE A 134 -13.00 -3.69 -1.75
C PHE A 134 -12.75 -5.16 -1.35
N ILE A 135 -12.27 -5.41 -0.13
CA ILE A 135 -12.10 -6.78 0.40
C ILE A 135 -13.44 -7.52 0.45
N ASP A 136 -14.51 -6.85 0.88
CA ASP A 136 -15.85 -7.43 0.89
C ASP A 136 -16.35 -7.80 -0.53
N GLU A 137 -16.07 -6.95 -1.52
CA GLU A 137 -16.38 -7.22 -2.94
C GLU A 137 -15.61 -8.44 -3.45
N LEU A 138 -14.31 -8.54 -3.14
CA LEU A 138 -13.50 -9.71 -3.49
C LEU A 138 -14.01 -10.98 -2.81
N ASN A 139 -14.39 -10.92 -1.55
CA ASN A 139 -14.92 -12.07 -0.81
C ASN A 139 -16.31 -12.51 -1.31
N LYS A 140 -17.10 -11.62 -1.90
CA LYS A 140 -18.36 -11.96 -2.58
C LYS A 140 -18.12 -12.59 -3.95
N LYS A 141 -17.09 -12.11 -4.68
CA LYS A 141 -16.78 -12.55 -6.05
C LYS A 141 -16.02 -13.88 -6.07
N PHE A 142 -15.13 -14.09 -5.10
CA PHE A 142 -14.20 -15.21 -5.07
C PHE A 142 -14.36 -16.05 -3.78
N ASN A 143 -14.03 -17.34 -3.88
CA ASN A 143 -14.06 -18.27 -2.75
C ASN A 143 -12.89 -19.24 -2.86
N ASN A 144 -12.14 -19.41 -1.78
CA ASN A 144 -10.94 -20.28 -1.72
C ASN A 144 -9.88 -19.91 -2.79
N LYS A 145 -9.62 -18.60 -2.96
CA LYS A 145 -8.67 -18.06 -3.92
C LYS A 145 -7.47 -17.42 -3.23
N HIS A 146 -6.33 -17.47 -3.91
CA HIS A 146 -5.08 -16.82 -3.53
C HIS A 146 -4.93 -15.53 -4.33
N ILE A 147 -5.06 -14.39 -3.67
CA ILE A 147 -5.20 -13.08 -4.30
C ILE A 147 -4.06 -12.16 -3.85
N VAL A 148 -3.24 -11.68 -4.78
CA VAL A 148 -2.22 -10.67 -4.52
C VAL A 148 -2.83 -9.27 -4.61
N LEU A 149 -2.51 -8.42 -3.63
CA LEU A 149 -2.91 -7.02 -3.57
C LEU A 149 -1.66 -6.14 -3.49
N VAL A 150 -1.28 -5.49 -4.60
CA VAL A 150 -0.13 -4.58 -4.63
C VAL A 150 -0.58 -3.17 -4.32
N THR A 151 -0.05 -2.60 -3.24
CA THR A 151 -0.48 -1.33 -2.70
C THR A 151 0.68 -0.56 -2.02
N HIS A 152 0.40 0.28 -1.04
CA HIS A 152 1.29 1.28 -0.47
C HIS A 152 1.38 1.16 1.05
N SER A 153 2.32 1.90 1.64
CA SER A 153 2.70 1.77 3.05
C SER A 153 1.56 2.00 4.05
N VAL A 154 0.80 3.10 3.89
CA VAL A 154 -0.31 3.39 4.82
C VAL A 154 -1.46 2.44 4.56
N THR A 155 -1.79 2.20 3.30
CA THR A 155 -2.89 1.31 2.90
C THR A 155 -2.66 -0.12 3.37
N VAL A 156 -1.43 -0.68 3.25
CA VAL A 156 -1.09 -2.00 3.83
C VAL A 156 -1.37 -2.03 5.33
N ARG A 157 -0.91 -1.02 6.07
CA ARG A 157 -1.10 -0.95 7.53
C ARG A 157 -2.56 -0.87 7.92
N VAL A 158 -3.35 -0.06 7.19
CA VAL A 158 -4.80 0.05 7.41
C VAL A 158 -5.48 -1.29 7.17
N MET A 159 -5.15 -1.98 6.08
CA MET A 159 -5.68 -3.32 5.79
C MET A 159 -5.35 -4.32 6.90
N LEU A 160 -4.08 -4.37 7.32
CA LEU A 160 -3.66 -5.28 8.39
C LEU A 160 -4.36 -5.00 9.72
N LEU A 161 -4.51 -3.72 10.10
CA LEU A 161 -5.26 -3.34 11.29
C LEU A 161 -6.74 -3.72 11.18
N SER A 162 -7.33 -3.59 9.98
CA SER A 162 -8.70 -4.01 9.73
C SER A 162 -8.87 -5.52 9.90
N PHE A 163 -8.00 -6.34 9.30
CA PHE A 163 -8.02 -7.80 9.46
C PHE A 163 -7.80 -8.25 10.91
N LEU A 164 -6.96 -7.52 11.66
CA LEU A 164 -6.71 -7.78 13.08
C LEU A 164 -7.79 -7.22 14.01
N ASN A 165 -8.82 -6.56 13.46
CA ASN A 165 -9.83 -5.83 14.22
C ASN A 165 -9.24 -4.86 15.26
N SER A 166 -8.15 -4.16 14.87
CA SER A 166 -7.41 -3.20 15.69
C SER A 166 -7.71 -1.77 15.26
N GLY A 167 -7.67 -0.84 16.21
CA GLY A 167 -7.91 0.58 15.93
C GLY A 167 -6.76 1.24 15.14
N MET A 168 -7.10 2.29 14.39
CA MET A 168 -6.18 3.02 13.51
C MET A 168 -5.09 3.81 14.28
N GLU A 169 -5.26 4.05 15.58
CA GLU A 169 -4.22 4.59 16.48
C GLU A 169 -2.96 3.72 16.52
N ASN A 170 -3.08 2.44 16.17
CA ASN A 170 -1.98 1.47 16.18
C ASN A 170 -1.16 1.43 14.88
N ILE A 171 -1.41 2.32 13.92
CA ILE A 171 -0.81 2.26 12.57
C ILE A 171 0.73 2.24 12.56
N TYR A 172 1.35 2.86 13.55
CA TYR A 172 2.82 2.91 13.67
C TYR A 172 3.43 1.68 14.36
N ARG A 173 2.61 0.76 14.88
CA ARG A 173 3.08 -0.52 15.43
C ARG A 173 3.44 -1.53 14.34
N ILE A 174 3.00 -1.28 13.11
CA ILE A 174 3.27 -2.14 11.95
C ILE A 174 4.30 -1.44 11.07
N LYS A 175 5.49 -2.03 10.94
CA LYS A 175 6.50 -1.58 9.98
C LYS A 175 6.27 -2.25 8.63
N GLN A 176 6.37 -1.48 7.55
CA GLN A 176 6.25 -1.99 6.19
C GLN A 176 7.43 -1.49 5.35
N ASP A 177 8.34 -2.38 5.00
CA ASP A 177 9.43 -2.10 4.07
C ASP A 177 8.94 -2.22 2.61
N ASN A 178 9.71 -1.74 1.63
CA ASN A 178 9.38 -1.93 0.22
C ASN A 178 9.34 -3.42 -0.11
N THR A 179 8.41 -3.86 -0.93
CA THR A 179 8.11 -5.26 -1.27
C THR A 179 7.83 -6.18 -0.08
N ALA A 180 7.55 -5.63 1.11
CA ALA A 180 7.10 -6.45 2.24
C ALA A 180 5.84 -7.22 1.85
N LEU A 181 5.84 -8.53 2.13
CA LEU A 181 4.73 -9.45 1.89
C LEU A 181 4.04 -9.78 3.22
N ASN A 182 2.73 -9.60 3.27
CA ASN A 182 1.88 -9.97 4.40
C ASN A 182 0.80 -10.94 3.90
N ILE A 183 0.53 -12.00 4.67
CA ILE A 183 -0.44 -13.04 4.29
C ILE A 183 -1.54 -13.07 5.35
N VAL A 184 -2.78 -12.97 4.93
CA VAL A 184 -3.97 -12.97 5.78
C VAL A 184 -5.09 -13.82 5.16
#